data_4448a8afc764bb654a22958b58678b1a
#
_entry.id   4448a8afc764bb654a22958b58678b1a
#
_cell.length_a   1.000
_cell.length_b   1.000
_cell.length_c   1.000
_cell.angle_alpha   90.00
_cell.angle_beta   90.00
_cell.angle_gamma   90.00
#
_symmetry.space_group_name_H-M   'P 1'
#
loop_
_entity.id
_entity.type
_entity.pdbx_description
1 polymer ?
#
loop_
_entity_poly.entity_id
_entity_poly.type
_entity_poly.pdbx_seq_one_letter_code
_entity_poly.pdbx_strand_id
1 'polypeptide(L)'
;MNIGICNNCGTLIDNATCPSCGVLNRRYVIDINDDNVKWAVRYGYQYRKQAVLHAKDKGTSLHYCLHSASEVLLWIGGAVLSGITWDLLKLGVKKLLDVIQSEGRYESLDKETKEVISDEDKLYEFYEYVEEYQQGFV
;
A
#
# COMPACT_ATOMS: atom_id res chain seq x y z
N MET A 1 -2.56 7.15 -10.45
CA MET A 1 -3.63 7.63 -9.55
C MET A 1 -3.17 8.92 -8.89
N ASN A 2 -3.93 9.99 -9.10
CA ASN A 2 -3.61 11.32 -8.55
C ASN A 2 -4.50 11.63 -7.33
N ILE A 3 -4.64 10.67 -6.45
CA ILE A 3 -5.45 10.80 -5.26
C ILE A 3 -4.61 10.51 -4.02
N GLY A 4 -5.09 10.95 -2.88
CA GLY A 4 -4.48 10.67 -1.59
C GLY A 4 -5.52 10.25 -0.58
N ILE A 5 -5.08 10.07 0.65
CA ILE A 5 -5.95 9.75 1.79
C ILE A 5 -5.89 10.91 2.77
N CYS A 6 -7.05 11.42 3.18
CA CYS A 6 -7.09 12.47 4.20
C CYS A 6 -6.51 11.93 5.51
N ASN A 7 -5.53 12.63 6.06
CA ASN A 7 -4.87 12.23 7.30
C ASN A 7 -5.75 12.42 8.54
N ASN A 8 -6.92 13.03 8.40
CA ASN A 8 -7.84 13.25 9.50
C ASN A 8 -9.03 12.30 9.50
N CYS A 9 -9.64 12.05 8.34
CA CYS A 9 -10.86 11.25 8.27
C CYS A 9 -10.80 10.03 7.35
N GLY A 10 -9.69 9.80 6.65
CA GLY A 10 -9.51 8.64 5.78
C GLY A 10 -10.25 8.70 4.44
N THR A 11 -10.88 9.82 4.12
CA THR A 11 -11.55 10.00 2.83
C THR A 11 -10.51 10.06 1.70
N LEU A 12 -10.82 9.43 0.56
CA LEU A 12 -10.01 9.62 -0.63
C LEU A 12 -10.19 11.03 -1.15
N ILE A 13 -9.09 11.71 -1.41
CA ILE A 13 -9.10 13.12 -1.82
C ILE A 13 -8.32 13.32 -3.11
N ASP A 14 -8.80 14.22 -3.94
CA ASP A 14 -8.13 14.66 -5.15
C ASP A 14 -7.68 16.12 -5.07
N ASN A 15 -7.81 16.70 -3.90
CA ASN A 15 -7.47 18.09 -3.61
C ASN A 15 -6.88 18.17 -2.21
N ALA A 16 -6.03 19.15 -1.97
CA ALA A 16 -5.37 19.32 -0.66
C ALA A 16 -6.38 19.51 0.47
N THR A 17 -7.48 20.22 0.24
CA THR A 17 -8.53 20.41 1.24
C THR A 17 -9.53 19.28 1.14
N CYS A 18 -9.69 18.51 2.24
CA CYS A 18 -10.65 17.43 2.29
C CYS A 18 -12.09 17.95 2.21
N PRO A 19 -12.90 17.47 1.25
CA PRO A 19 -14.30 17.94 1.14
C PRO A 19 -15.18 17.41 2.26
N SER A 20 -14.76 16.36 2.97
CA SER A 20 -15.56 15.75 4.04
C SER A 20 -15.35 16.43 5.39
N CYS A 21 -14.10 16.75 5.75
CA CYS A 21 -13.78 17.31 7.08
C CYS A 21 -13.14 18.69 7.03
N GLY A 22 -12.79 19.20 5.84
CA GLY A 22 -12.22 20.53 5.67
C GLY A 22 -10.76 20.69 6.04
N VAL A 23 -10.08 19.62 6.45
CA VAL A 23 -8.67 19.67 6.83
C VAL A 23 -7.79 19.83 5.60
N LEU A 24 -6.75 20.66 5.72
CA LEU A 24 -5.73 20.82 4.69
C LEU A 24 -4.67 19.74 4.81
N ASN A 25 -4.53 18.94 3.77
CA ASN A 25 -3.51 17.88 3.67
C ASN A 25 -2.36 18.37 2.80
N ARG A 26 -1.22 18.69 3.40
CA ARG A 26 -0.09 19.28 2.69
C ARG A 26 0.54 18.33 1.66
N ARG A 27 0.42 17.02 1.89
CA ARG A 27 0.95 16.00 0.99
C ARG A 27 -0.17 15.07 0.57
N TYR A 28 -1.21 15.65 -0.07
CA TYR A 28 -2.38 14.84 -0.41
C TYR A 28 -2.12 13.85 -1.56
N VAL A 29 -1.22 14.18 -2.47
CA VAL A 29 -0.88 13.28 -3.58
C VAL A 29 0.21 12.32 -3.15
N ILE A 30 -0.07 11.04 -3.31
CA ILE A 30 0.90 9.98 -3.05
C ILE A 30 1.66 9.74 -4.35
N ASP A 31 2.98 10.00 -4.33
CA ASP A 31 3.83 9.86 -5.52
C ASP A 31 4.33 8.43 -5.65
N ILE A 32 3.69 7.67 -6.55
CA ILE A 32 4.08 6.29 -6.83
C ILE A 32 5.40 6.16 -7.60
N ASN A 33 5.93 7.26 -8.10
CA ASN A 33 7.22 7.28 -8.79
C ASN A 33 8.39 7.63 -7.86
N ASP A 34 8.11 7.95 -6.61
CA ASP A 34 9.14 8.22 -5.61
C ASP A 34 9.98 6.95 -5.38
N ASP A 35 11.30 7.09 -5.43
CA ASP A 35 12.21 5.95 -5.26
C ASP A 35 12.08 5.32 -3.88
N ASN A 36 11.86 6.10 -2.83
CA ASN A 36 11.67 5.56 -1.49
C ASN A 36 10.42 4.68 -1.41
N VAL A 37 9.35 5.05 -2.10
CA VAL A 37 8.13 4.25 -2.18
C VAL A 37 8.41 2.93 -2.88
N LYS A 38 9.09 2.96 -4.01
CA LYS A 38 9.45 1.76 -4.78
C LYS A 38 10.32 0.82 -3.97
N TRP A 39 11.34 1.36 -3.29
CA TRP A 39 12.24 0.57 -2.46
C TRP A 39 11.51 -0.04 -1.26
N ALA A 40 10.63 0.72 -0.60
CA ALA A 40 9.89 0.23 0.55
C ALA A 40 8.95 -0.92 0.17
N VAL A 41 8.24 -0.82 -0.95
CA VAL A 41 7.36 -1.89 -1.40
C VAL A 41 8.17 -3.10 -1.85
N ARG A 42 9.24 -2.88 -2.62
CA ARG A 42 10.05 -3.95 -3.18
C ARG A 42 10.83 -4.71 -2.10
N TYR A 43 11.56 -4.01 -1.25
CA TYR A 43 12.42 -4.63 -0.23
C TYR A 43 11.75 -4.76 1.11
N GLY A 44 10.95 -3.79 1.50
CA GLY A 44 10.23 -3.84 2.77
C GLY A 44 9.11 -4.86 2.79
N TYR A 45 8.44 -5.06 1.67
CA TYR A 45 7.30 -5.97 1.60
C TYR A 45 7.57 -7.20 0.74
N GLN A 46 7.80 -7.03 -0.57
CA GLN A 46 7.86 -8.17 -1.50
C GLN A 46 9.02 -9.11 -1.19
N TYR A 47 10.23 -8.58 -1.05
CA TYR A 47 11.40 -9.37 -0.75
C TYR A 47 11.28 -10.07 0.60
N ARG A 48 10.86 -9.34 1.63
CA ARG A 48 10.71 -9.88 2.97
C ARG A 48 9.67 -10.99 3.02
N LYS A 49 8.55 -10.82 2.32
CA LYS A 49 7.50 -11.83 2.24
C LYS A 49 8.03 -13.12 1.62
N GLN A 50 8.80 -13.02 0.53
CA GLN A 50 9.43 -14.18 -0.11
C GLN A 50 10.44 -14.85 0.82
N ALA A 51 11.23 -14.08 1.55
CA ALA A 51 12.20 -14.63 2.50
C ALA A 51 11.53 -15.40 3.63
N VAL A 52 10.41 -14.88 4.16
CA VAL A 52 9.64 -15.55 5.20
C VAL A 52 9.04 -16.86 4.67
N LEU A 53 8.48 -16.85 3.48
CA LEU A 53 7.93 -18.06 2.85
C LEU A 53 9.02 -19.09 2.61
N HIS A 54 10.19 -18.67 2.14
CA HIS A 54 11.33 -19.57 1.93
C HIS A 54 11.80 -20.20 3.25
N ALA A 55 11.84 -19.42 4.33
CA ALA A 55 12.23 -19.93 5.65
C ALA A 55 11.26 -20.98 6.18
N LYS A 56 9.95 -20.86 5.84
CA LYS A 56 8.92 -21.82 6.24
C LYS A 56 8.93 -23.08 5.40
N ASP A 57 9.30 -22.97 4.13
CA ASP A 57 9.33 -24.07 3.19
C ASP A 57 10.74 -24.22 2.64
N LYS A 58 11.52 -25.09 3.30
CA LYS A 58 12.93 -25.32 2.97
C LYS A 58 13.15 -25.96 1.60
N GLY A 59 12.11 -26.54 1.01
CA GLY A 59 12.18 -27.12 -0.33
C GLY A 59 12.02 -26.13 -1.46
N THR A 60 11.61 -24.88 -1.15
CA THR A 60 11.34 -23.86 -2.15
C THR A 60 12.59 -23.02 -2.40
N SER A 61 12.96 -22.84 -3.67
CA SER A 61 14.04 -21.93 -4.03
C SER A 61 13.62 -20.49 -3.82
N LEU A 62 14.51 -19.69 -3.24
CA LEU A 62 14.26 -18.25 -3.11
C LEU A 62 14.53 -17.60 -4.47
N HIS A 63 13.44 -17.22 -5.14
CA HIS A 63 13.52 -16.52 -6.41
C HIS A 63 13.57 -15.01 -6.16
N TYR A 64 14.65 -14.38 -6.58
CA TYR A 64 14.83 -12.93 -6.47
C TYR A 64 14.12 -12.16 -7.59
N CYS A 65 13.24 -12.81 -8.35
CA CYS A 65 12.43 -12.14 -9.35
C CYS A 65 11.39 -11.30 -8.66
N LEU A 66 11.81 -10.09 -8.30
CA LEU A 66 10.90 -9.07 -7.79
C LEU A 66 10.17 -8.49 -8.99
N HIS A 67 8.89 -8.82 -9.12
CA HIS A 67 8.04 -8.23 -10.13
C HIS A 67 7.87 -6.74 -9.83
N SER A 68 7.67 -5.96 -10.87
CA SER A 68 7.29 -4.55 -10.69
C SER A 68 6.01 -4.51 -9.84
N ALA A 69 6.05 -3.73 -8.77
CA ALA A 69 4.87 -3.56 -7.93
C ALA A 69 3.77 -2.84 -8.72
N SER A 70 2.51 -3.24 -8.51
CA SER A 70 1.38 -2.55 -9.12
C SER A 70 1.27 -1.12 -8.62
N GLU A 71 0.59 -0.26 -9.39
CA GLU A 71 0.31 1.10 -8.95
C GLU A 71 -0.43 1.14 -7.61
N VAL A 72 -1.35 0.19 -7.41
CA VAL A 72 -2.13 0.10 -6.17
C VAL A 72 -1.20 -0.17 -4.98
N LEU A 73 -0.30 -1.14 -5.09
CA LEU A 73 0.65 -1.43 -4.01
C LEU A 73 1.60 -0.28 -3.76
N LEU A 74 2.08 0.39 -4.81
CA LEU A 74 2.93 1.57 -4.66
C LEU A 74 2.19 2.71 -3.98
N TRP A 75 0.91 2.89 -4.32
CA TRP A 75 0.08 3.91 -3.69
C TRP A 75 -0.11 3.63 -2.19
N ILE A 76 -0.43 2.38 -1.84
CA ILE A 76 -0.56 1.98 -0.43
C ILE A 76 0.76 2.16 0.31
N GLY A 77 1.88 1.76 -0.30
CA GLY A 77 3.21 1.95 0.27
C GLY A 77 3.53 3.43 0.51
N GLY A 78 3.19 4.29 -0.44
CA GLY A 78 3.34 5.73 -0.29
C GLY A 78 2.49 6.29 0.83
N ALA A 79 1.26 5.80 0.99
CA ALA A 79 0.40 6.19 2.09
C ALA A 79 1.02 5.83 3.44
N VAL A 80 1.57 4.62 3.57
CA VAL A 80 2.24 4.19 4.80
C VAL A 80 3.44 5.09 5.09
N LEU A 81 4.26 5.38 4.09
CA LEU A 81 5.44 6.22 4.26
C LEU A 81 5.08 7.67 4.61
N SER A 82 3.88 8.12 4.28
CA SER A 82 3.41 9.46 4.64
C SER A 82 3.09 9.60 6.14
N GLY A 83 3.11 8.50 6.88
CA GLY A 83 2.84 8.50 8.31
C GLY A 83 1.37 8.32 8.69
N ILE A 84 0.55 7.85 7.76
CA ILE A 84 -0.87 7.61 8.04
C ILE A 84 -1.04 6.50 9.10
N THR A 85 -2.03 6.65 9.97
CA THR A 85 -2.33 5.62 10.98
C THR A 85 -2.95 4.39 10.34
N TRP A 86 -2.87 3.25 11.03
CA TRP A 86 -3.47 2.01 10.54
C TRP A 86 -4.97 2.15 10.30
N ASP A 87 -5.68 2.80 11.24
CA ASP A 87 -7.12 2.96 11.11
C ASP A 87 -7.50 3.76 9.87
N LEU A 88 -6.79 4.85 9.59
CA LEU A 88 -7.03 5.66 8.41
C LEU A 88 -6.62 4.95 7.12
N LEU A 89 -5.55 4.17 7.16
CA LEU A 89 -5.14 3.36 6.01
C LEU A 89 -6.21 2.33 5.65
N LYS A 90 -6.76 1.63 6.64
CA LYS A 90 -7.86 0.68 6.41
C LYS A 90 -9.05 1.34 5.73
N LEU A 91 -9.46 2.50 6.25
CA LEU A 91 -10.59 3.24 5.66
C LEU A 91 -10.30 3.66 4.23
N GLY A 92 -9.12 4.21 3.98
CA GLY A 92 -8.73 4.66 2.65
C GLY A 92 -8.65 3.52 1.64
N VAL A 93 -8.04 2.41 2.02
CA VAL A 93 -7.92 1.24 1.14
C VAL A 93 -9.29 0.61 0.86
N LYS A 94 -10.18 0.56 1.86
CA LYS A 94 -11.54 0.07 1.67
C LYS A 94 -12.29 0.92 0.64
N LYS A 95 -12.17 2.23 0.73
CA LYS A 95 -12.78 3.14 -0.23
C LYS A 95 -12.16 3.00 -1.61
N LEU A 96 -10.84 2.81 -1.69
CA LEU A 96 -10.16 2.55 -2.94
C LEU A 96 -10.65 1.25 -3.59
N LEU A 97 -10.83 0.20 -2.80
CA LEU A 97 -11.38 -1.08 -3.30
C LEU A 97 -12.78 -0.87 -3.89
N ASP A 98 -13.65 -0.12 -3.20
CA ASP A 98 -14.98 0.19 -3.71
C ASP A 98 -14.92 0.92 -5.07
N VAL A 99 -14.02 1.88 -5.22
CA VAL A 99 -13.82 2.60 -6.48
C VAL A 99 -13.34 1.66 -7.58
N ILE A 100 -12.34 0.82 -7.28
CA ILE A 100 -11.80 -0.14 -8.24
C ILE A 100 -12.88 -1.12 -8.70
N GLN A 101 -13.70 -1.62 -7.78
CA GLN A 101 -14.80 -2.53 -8.12
C GLN A 101 -15.88 -1.83 -8.94
N SER A 102 -16.24 -0.60 -8.59
CA SER A 102 -17.25 0.15 -9.34
C SER A 102 -16.82 0.48 -10.77
N GLU A 103 -15.51 0.62 -11.00
CA GLU A 103 -14.94 0.87 -12.32
C GLU A 103 -14.69 -0.43 -13.11
N GLY A 104 -14.99 -1.59 -12.53
CA GLY A 104 -14.77 -2.88 -13.18
C GLY A 104 -13.30 -3.26 -13.34
N ARG A 105 -12.39 -2.68 -12.57
CA ARG A 105 -10.96 -2.91 -12.69
C ARG A 105 -10.40 -3.99 -11.76
N TYR A 106 -11.23 -4.48 -10.82
CA TYR A 106 -10.74 -5.43 -9.80
C TYR A 106 -10.17 -6.71 -10.44
N GLU A 107 -10.87 -7.28 -11.42
CA GLU A 107 -10.45 -8.54 -12.03
C GLU A 107 -9.13 -8.43 -12.82
N SER A 108 -8.76 -7.22 -13.25
CA SER A 108 -7.51 -7.01 -13.97
C SER A 108 -6.29 -6.87 -13.05
N LEU A 109 -6.50 -6.81 -11.74
CA LEU A 109 -5.40 -6.71 -10.78
C LEU A 109 -4.70 -8.05 -10.63
N ASP A 110 -3.40 -8.00 -10.32
CA ASP A 110 -2.64 -9.20 -10.00
C ASP A 110 -3.08 -9.80 -8.67
N LYS A 111 -2.75 -11.07 -8.46
CA LYS A 111 -3.16 -11.81 -7.25
C LYS A 111 -2.68 -11.14 -5.97
N GLU A 112 -1.42 -10.70 -5.94
CA GLU A 112 -0.84 -10.06 -4.76
C GLU A 112 -1.61 -8.80 -4.37
N THR A 113 -1.93 -7.94 -5.35
CA THR A 113 -2.68 -6.71 -5.11
C THR A 113 -4.09 -7.03 -4.61
N LYS A 114 -4.78 -7.99 -5.23
CA LYS A 114 -6.12 -8.40 -4.78
C LYS A 114 -6.11 -8.87 -3.33
N GLU A 115 -5.13 -9.66 -2.94
CA GLU A 115 -5.00 -10.15 -1.56
C GLU A 115 -4.82 -9.01 -0.57
N VAL A 116 -3.94 -8.06 -0.88
CA VAL A 116 -3.64 -6.95 0.03
C VAL A 116 -4.86 -6.05 0.23
N ILE A 117 -5.59 -5.72 -0.84
CA ILE A 117 -6.70 -4.76 -0.72
C ILE A 117 -8.00 -5.39 -0.25
N SER A 118 -8.17 -6.72 -0.37
CA SER A 118 -9.42 -7.38 0.00
C SER A 118 -9.34 -8.16 1.31
N ASP A 119 -8.16 -8.38 1.85
CA ASP A 119 -7.94 -9.11 3.10
C ASP A 119 -7.26 -8.18 4.11
N GLU A 120 -7.97 -7.84 5.20
CA GLU A 120 -7.45 -6.93 6.22
C GLU A 120 -6.15 -7.45 6.86
N ASP A 121 -6.03 -8.76 7.07
CA ASP A 121 -4.81 -9.34 7.63
C ASP A 121 -3.62 -9.19 6.69
N LYS A 122 -3.86 -9.35 5.40
CA LYS A 122 -2.81 -9.14 4.38
C LYS A 122 -2.42 -7.67 4.27
N LEU A 123 -3.38 -6.78 4.36
CA LEU A 123 -3.11 -5.34 4.39
C LEU A 123 -2.29 -4.96 5.61
N TYR A 124 -2.62 -5.53 6.78
CA TYR A 124 -1.87 -5.27 8.01
C TYR A 124 -0.43 -5.77 7.91
N GLU A 125 -0.22 -6.94 7.32
CA GLU A 125 1.12 -7.47 7.07
C GLU A 125 1.91 -6.52 6.17
N PHE A 126 1.28 -6.00 5.11
CA PHE A 126 1.91 -5.02 4.23
C PHE A 126 2.30 -3.75 4.99
N TYR A 127 1.36 -3.21 5.76
CA TYR A 127 1.58 -2.03 6.58
C TYR A 127 2.76 -2.23 7.53
N GLU A 128 2.77 -3.33 8.26
CA GLU A 128 3.80 -3.63 9.24
C GLU A 128 5.18 -3.77 8.59
N TYR A 129 5.28 -4.46 7.47
CA TYR A 129 6.54 -4.65 6.79
C TYR A 129 7.11 -3.34 6.23
N VAL A 130 6.27 -2.49 5.67
CA VAL A 130 6.70 -1.18 5.17
C VAL A 130 7.11 -0.26 6.32
N GLU A 131 6.35 -0.27 7.42
CA GLU A 131 6.70 0.49 8.61
C GLU A 131 8.08 0.07 9.18
N GLU A 132 8.32 -1.22 9.28
CA GLU A 132 9.60 -1.73 9.77
C GLU A 132 10.75 -1.36 8.84
N TYR A 133 10.53 -1.40 7.54
CA TYR A 133 11.54 -0.97 6.57
C TYR A 133 11.88 0.51 6.76
N GLN A 134 10.88 1.35 6.95
CA GLN A 134 11.07 2.78 7.19
C GLN A 134 11.89 3.03 8.46
N GLN A 135 11.72 2.18 9.47
CA GLN A 135 12.46 2.27 10.73
C GLN A 135 13.85 1.62 10.67
N GLY A 136 14.20 0.98 9.57
CA GLY A 136 15.51 0.37 9.39
C GLY A 136 15.67 -1.03 9.97
N PHE A 137 14.58 -1.75 10.21
CA PHE A 137 14.61 -3.10 10.78
C PHE A 137 14.60 -4.23 9.75
N VAL A 138 14.86 -3.93 8.51
CA VAL A 138 14.88 -4.94 7.44
C VAL A 138 16.27 -5.18 6.93
#